data_52b3961cc0b1d8ef1ba52200e50cf75c
#
_entry.id   52b3961cc0b1d8ef1ba52200e50cf75c
#
_cell.length_a   1.000
_cell.length_b   1.000
_cell.length_c   1.000
_cell.angle_alpha   90.00
_cell.angle_beta   90.00
_cell.angle_gamma   90.00
#
_symmetry.space_group_name_H-M   'P 1'
#
loop_
_entity.id
_entity.type
_entity.pdbx_description
1 polymer ?
#
loop_
_entity_poly.entity_id
_entity_poly.type
_entity_poly.pdbx_seq_one_letter_code
_entity_poly.pdbx_strand_id
1 'polypeptide(L)'
;DCLPNRNIRLFVTPLTHVHTPLILSLLPLMTPSHYSVWLKDGNDDCLGLTPAWLFLSDNKGLMLYLRQSDFSYQQTLLNEDLLTSLKKLFLATPCPAYPLSDGFTGGLMGWMSYPKSSRANSEKICFPSLCLGFYDAFIRPNDEGLVHLYAPSEILTKNILTQLQTSPTPHPFILTEPFQALMSKRDYQSAFARVQDYLHSGDCYQVNLAQAF
;
A
#
# COMPACT_ATOMS: atom_id res chain seq x y z
N ASP A 1 -8.15 -2.65 -29.65
CA ASP A 1 -8.05 -4.07 -29.30
C ASP A 1 -8.75 -4.25 -27.96
N CYS A 2 -9.98 -4.84 -28.01
CA CYS A 2 -10.73 -5.16 -26.82
C CYS A 2 -9.93 -6.18 -25.99
N LEU A 3 -9.65 -5.85 -24.73
CA LEU A 3 -9.08 -6.81 -23.79
C LEU A 3 -10.02 -8.03 -23.70
N PRO A 4 -9.50 -9.26 -23.68
CA PRO A 4 -10.35 -10.44 -23.53
C PRO A 4 -11.20 -10.30 -22.27
N ASN A 5 -12.47 -10.65 -22.38
CA ASN A 5 -13.45 -10.57 -21.32
C ASN A 5 -13.02 -11.51 -20.18
N ARG A 6 -12.28 -10.98 -19.19
CA ARG A 6 -11.70 -11.73 -18.06
C ARG A 6 -12.48 -11.48 -16.78
N ASN A 7 -13.82 -11.49 -16.91
CA ASN A 7 -14.71 -11.22 -15.80
C ASN A 7 -14.61 -12.31 -14.74
N ILE A 8 -14.02 -11.97 -13.59
CA ILE A 8 -14.11 -12.79 -12.38
C ILE A 8 -15.30 -12.29 -11.55
N ARG A 9 -16.10 -13.23 -11.07
CA ARG A 9 -17.11 -12.95 -10.05
C ARG A 9 -16.42 -12.85 -8.69
N LEU A 10 -16.61 -11.74 -7.99
CA LEU A 10 -16.16 -11.63 -6.61
C LEU A 10 -17.14 -12.28 -5.64
N PHE A 11 -16.60 -12.94 -4.64
CA PHE A 11 -17.32 -13.37 -3.45
C PHE A 11 -17.39 -12.19 -2.50
N VAL A 12 -18.59 -11.81 -2.09
CA VAL A 12 -18.84 -10.67 -1.21
C VAL A 12 -19.34 -11.19 0.12
N THR A 13 -18.62 -10.89 1.21
CA THR A 13 -18.94 -11.36 2.55
C THR A 13 -19.06 -10.17 3.51
N PRO A 14 -20.21 -9.99 4.19
CA PRO A 14 -20.37 -8.93 5.17
C PRO A 14 -19.52 -9.22 6.43
N LEU A 15 -18.89 -8.18 6.97
CA LEU A 15 -18.09 -8.21 8.20
C LEU A 15 -18.81 -7.43 9.29
N THR A 16 -19.82 -8.02 9.90
CA THR A 16 -20.76 -7.35 10.83
C THR A 16 -20.11 -6.82 12.12
N HIS A 17 -18.92 -7.29 12.47
CA HIS A 17 -18.16 -6.89 13.66
C HIS A 17 -16.99 -5.93 13.34
N VAL A 18 -16.83 -5.56 12.07
CA VAL A 18 -15.81 -4.61 11.63
C VAL A 18 -16.47 -3.26 11.36
N HIS A 19 -15.91 -2.21 11.92
CA HIS A 19 -16.42 -0.85 11.83
C HIS A 19 -15.37 0.08 11.24
N THR A 20 -15.80 1.20 10.71
CA THR A 20 -14.91 2.28 10.29
C THR A 20 -14.42 3.10 11.50
N PRO A 21 -13.17 3.60 11.51
CA PRO A 21 -12.15 3.41 10.47
C PRO A 21 -11.60 1.98 10.45
N LEU A 22 -11.49 1.40 9.28
CA LEU A 22 -11.08 0.00 9.07
C LEU A 22 -9.74 -0.32 9.72
N ILE A 23 -8.81 0.64 9.71
CA ILE A 23 -7.45 0.44 10.23
C ILE A 23 -7.45 -0.06 11.67
N LEU A 24 -8.34 0.45 12.53
CA LEU A 24 -8.38 0.06 13.94
C LEU A 24 -8.89 -1.37 14.14
N SER A 25 -9.85 -1.79 13.32
CA SER A 25 -10.45 -3.12 13.40
C SER A 25 -9.61 -4.21 12.70
N LEU A 26 -8.80 -3.82 11.70
CA LEU A 26 -8.10 -4.74 10.80
C LEU A 26 -6.57 -4.68 10.92
N LEU A 27 -6.04 -3.93 11.89
CA LEU A 27 -4.60 -3.90 12.19
C LEU A 27 -3.93 -5.28 12.20
N PRO A 28 -4.55 -6.34 12.75
CA PRO A 28 -3.96 -7.67 12.75
C PRO A 28 -3.69 -8.24 11.37
N LEU A 29 -4.40 -7.82 10.33
CA LEU A 29 -4.16 -8.21 8.94
C LEU A 29 -3.05 -7.39 8.27
N MET A 30 -2.60 -6.29 8.89
CA MET A 30 -1.55 -5.42 8.35
C MET A 30 -0.17 -5.90 8.78
N THR A 31 0.12 -7.16 8.55
CA THR A 31 1.45 -7.73 8.83
C THR A 31 2.32 -7.71 7.58
N PRO A 32 3.67 -7.64 7.72
CA PRO A 32 4.57 -7.69 6.57
C PRO A 32 4.39 -8.91 5.68
N SER A 33 3.98 -10.05 6.25
CA SER A 33 3.75 -11.30 5.51
C SER A 33 2.52 -11.26 4.59
N HIS A 34 1.57 -10.38 4.85
CA HIS A 34 0.33 -10.25 4.06
C HIS A 34 0.43 -9.20 2.97
N TYR A 35 1.47 -8.37 2.98
CA TYR A 35 1.63 -7.24 2.03
C TYR A 35 0.36 -6.39 1.90
N SER A 36 -0.30 -6.16 3.03
CA SER A 36 -1.55 -5.39 3.06
C SER A 36 -1.27 -3.91 2.83
N VAL A 37 -2.17 -3.25 2.11
CA VAL A 37 -2.12 -1.80 1.86
C VAL A 37 -3.43 -1.17 2.26
N TRP A 38 -3.37 -0.20 3.14
CA TRP A 38 -4.51 0.61 3.52
C TRP A 38 -4.47 1.95 2.80
N LEU A 39 -5.56 2.26 2.09
CA LEU A 39 -5.78 3.54 1.42
C LEU A 39 -6.99 4.21 2.03
N LYS A 40 -6.85 5.50 2.30
CA LYS A 40 -7.93 6.36 2.75
C LYS A 40 -8.04 7.56 1.83
N ASP A 41 -9.20 7.74 1.20
CA ASP A 41 -9.52 8.88 0.35
C ASP A 41 -10.86 9.48 0.81
N GLY A 42 -10.77 10.53 1.62
CA GLY A 42 -11.95 11.15 2.22
C GLY A 42 -12.76 10.17 3.07
N ASN A 43 -13.94 9.80 2.59
CA ASN A 43 -14.82 8.81 3.22
C ASN A 43 -14.57 7.39 2.77
N ASP A 44 -13.78 7.20 1.69
CA ASP A 44 -13.43 5.88 1.19
C ASP A 44 -12.27 5.32 1.99
N ASP A 45 -12.52 4.18 2.61
CA ASP A 45 -11.58 3.45 3.44
C ASP A 45 -11.44 2.05 2.83
N CYS A 46 -10.26 1.72 2.29
CA CYS A 46 -10.03 0.46 1.60
C CYS A 46 -8.75 -0.21 2.09
N LEU A 47 -8.85 -1.48 2.44
CA LEU A 47 -7.73 -2.33 2.80
C LEU A 47 -7.55 -3.41 1.74
N GLY A 48 -6.50 -3.30 0.93
CA GLY A 48 -6.06 -4.36 0.03
C GLY A 48 -5.33 -5.45 0.80
N LEU A 49 -5.64 -6.70 0.47
CA LEU A 49 -5.14 -7.88 1.18
C LEU A 49 -4.50 -8.86 0.22
N THR A 50 -3.40 -9.46 0.65
CA THR A 50 -2.81 -10.64 0.01
C THR A 50 -2.80 -10.53 -1.53
N PRO A 51 -2.04 -9.59 -2.12
CA PRO A 51 -2.12 -9.29 -3.55
C PRO A 51 -1.88 -10.54 -4.41
N ALA A 52 -2.51 -10.63 -5.58
CA ALA A 52 -2.28 -11.73 -6.54
C ALA A 52 -0.81 -11.76 -6.99
N TRP A 53 -0.22 -10.60 -7.14
CA TRP A 53 1.20 -10.39 -7.35
C TRP A 53 1.65 -9.03 -6.82
N LEU A 54 2.95 -8.93 -6.53
CA LEU A 54 3.57 -7.73 -5.97
C LEU A 54 4.95 -7.52 -6.58
N PHE A 55 5.22 -6.29 -7.03
CA PHE A 55 6.55 -5.80 -7.33
C PHE A 55 7.14 -5.09 -6.12
N LEU A 56 8.37 -5.42 -5.79
CA LEU A 56 9.13 -4.77 -4.75
C LEU A 56 10.53 -4.48 -5.28
N SER A 57 10.95 -3.22 -5.23
CA SER A 57 12.30 -2.83 -5.65
C SER A 57 13.08 -2.29 -4.46
N ASP A 58 14.19 -2.94 -4.18
CA ASP A 58 15.15 -2.57 -3.16
C ASP A 58 16.58 -2.44 -3.74
N ASN A 59 17.58 -2.49 -2.87
CA ASN A 59 18.99 -2.41 -3.27
C ASN A 59 19.47 -3.66 -4.06
N LYS A 60 18.69 -4.76 -4.05
CA LYS A 60 19.03 -6.02 -4.76
C LYS A 60 18.43 -6.05 -6.17
N GLY A 61 17.48 -5.17 -6.46
CA GLY A 61 16.82 -5.07 -7.76
C GLY A 61 15.31 -5.16 -7.68
N LEU A 62 14.68 -5.46 -8.81
CA LEU A 62 13.23 -5.59 -8.93
C LEU A 62 12.82 -7.05 -8.67
N MET A 63 12.11 -7.28 -7.58
CA MET A 63 11.56 -8.58 -7.19
C MET A 63 10.08 -8.67 -7.55
N LEU A 64 9.69 -9.80 -8.12
CA LEU A 64 8.30 -10.18 -8.32
C LEU A 64 7.91 -11.26 -7.30
N TYR A 65 6.78 -11.05 -6.64
CA TYR A 65 6.14 -11.99 -5.73
C TYR A 65 4.83 -12.44 -6.36
N LEU A 66 4.67 -13.75 -6.59
CA LEU A 66 3.45 -14.35 -7.14
C LEU A 66 2.77 -15.18 -6.06
N ARG A 67 1.51 -14.84 -5.73
CA ARG A 67 0.71 -15.61 -4.78
C ARG A 67 0.45 -17.01 -5.33
N GLN A 68 0.73 -18.02 -4.52
CA GLN A 68 0.50 -19.42 -4.81
C GLN A 68 -0.88 -19.87 -4.29
N SER A 69 -1.29 -21.09 -4.62
CA SER A 69 -2.57 -21.66 -4.19
C SER A 69 -2.67 -21.89 -2.66
N ASP A 70 -1.53 -22.03 -1.99
CA ASP A 70 -1.41 -22.12 -0.53
C ASP A 70 -1.23 -20.75 0.16
N PHE A 71 -1.39 -19.66 -0.60
CA PHE A 71 -1.22 -18.26 -0.18
C PHE A 71 0.22 -17.86 0.20
N SER A 72 1.21 -18.73 0.00
CA SER A 72 2.61 -18.35 0.00
C SER A 72 2.97 -17.52 -1.23
N TYR A 73 4.17 -16.91 -1.23
CA TYR A 73 4.65 -16.13 -2.37
C TYR A 73 5.91 -16.75 -2.97
N GLN A 74 5.82 -17.08 -4.24
CA GLN A 74 7.01 -17.38 -5.03
C GLN A 74 7.71 -16.08 -5.39
N GLN A 75 9.01 -16.01 -5.11
CA GLN A 75 9.83 -14.81 -5.34
C GLN A 75 10.73 -15.03 -6.57
N THR A 76 10.81 -14.03 -7.42
CA THR A 76 11.66 -14.06 -8.63
C THR A 76 12.34 -12.70 -8.81
N LEU A 77 13.66 -12.69 -8.94
CA LEU A 77 14.41 -11.49 -9.34
C LEU A 77 14.20 -11.26 -10.84
N LEU A 78 13.76 -10.09 -11.21
CA LEU A 78 13.50 -9.75 -12.61
C LEU A 78 14.73 -9.11 -13.26
N ASN A 79 15.03 -9.55 -14.48
CA ASN A 79 16.07 -8.99 -15.33
C ASN A 79 15.52 -8.02 -16.40
N GLU A 80 14.20 -7.83 -16.42
CA GLU A 80 13.51 -6.90 -17.32
C GLU A 80 13.01 -5.67 -16.56
N ASP A 81 12.69 -4.61 -17.28
CA ASP A 81 12.17 -3.38 -16.69
C ASP A 81 10.75 -3.55 -16.12
N LEU A 82 10.43 -2.69 -15.15
CA LEU A 82 9.15 -2.70 -14.46
C LEU A 82 7.95 -2.59 -15.42
N LEU A 83 7.99 -1.69 -16.40
CA LEU A 83 6.83 -1.43 -17.26
C LEU A 83 6.52 -2.62 -18.15
N THR A 84 7.55 -3.30 -18.66
CA THR A 84 7.40 -4.52 -19.46
C THR A 84 6.79 -5.64 -18.63
N SER A 85 7.31 -5.88 -17.44
CA SER A 85 6.78 -6.90 -16.50
C SER A 85 5.36 -6.58 -16.06
N LEU A 86 5.11 -5.31 -15.70
CA LEU A 86 3.79 -4.82 -15.28
C LEU A 86 2.75 -5.04 -16.38
N LYS A 87 3.07 -4.66 -17.62
CA LYS A 87 2.17 -4.85 -18.76
C LYS A 87 1.84 -6.32 -19.00
N LYS A 88 2.83 -7.21 -18.95
CA LYS A 88 2.62 -8.65 -19.11
C LYS A 88 1.68 -9.21 -18.04
N LEU A 89 1.96 -8.91 -16.76
CA LEU A 89 1.14 -9.40 -15.64
C LEU A 89 -0.24 -8.78 -15.63
N PHE A 90 -0.37 -7.48 -15.84
CA PHE A 90 -1.66 -6.80 -15.86
C PHE A 90 -2.58 -7.35 -16.95
N LEU A 91 -2.04 -7.60 -18.15
CA LEU A 91 -2.79 -8.23 -19.24
C LEU A 91 -3.10 -9.71 -18.98
N ALA A 92 -2.27 -10.41 -18.19
CA ALA A 92 -2.48 -11.81 -17.83
C ALA A 92 -3.43 -11.98 -16.64
N THR A 93 -3.56 -10.96 -15.78
CA THR A 93 -4.37 -11.04 -14.58
C THR A 93 -5.84 -10.77 -14.90
N PRO A 94 -6.74 -11.68 -14.50
CA PRO A 94 -8.16 -11.44 -14.64
C PRO A 94 -8.59 -10.25 -13.78
N CYS A 95 -9.37 -9.34 -14.35
CA CYS A 95 -9.92 -8.20 -13.62
C CYS A 95 -11.37 -8.49 -13.25
N PRO A 96 -11.80 -8.23 -12.01
CA PRO A 96 -13.20 -8.37 -11.65
C PRO A 96 -14.04 -7.38 -12.47
N ALA A 97 -15.01 -7.89 -13.24
CA ALA A 97 -16.04 -7.07 -13.82
C ALA A 97 -17.11 -6.86 -12.77
N TYR A 98 -16.98 -5.84 -11.97
CA TYR A 98 -17.99 -5.46 -11.02
C TYR A 98 -18.47 -4.05 -11.34
N PRO A 99 -19.76 -3.86 -11.60
CA PRO A 99 -20.36 -2.53 -11.61
C PRO A 99 -20.58 -2.10 -10.15
N LEU A 100 -19.49 -1.95 -9.38
CA LEU A 100 -19.57 -1.20 -8.15
C LEU A 100 -19.63 0.27 -8.56
N SER A 101 -20.68 0.95 -8.16
CA SER A 101 -20.98 2.29 -8.59
C SER A 101 -19.87 3.29 -8.25
N ASP A 102 -19.20 3.10 -7.11
CA ASP A 102 -18.16 4.00 -6.64
C ASP A 102 -17.09 3.26 -5.81
N GLY A 103 -15.82 3.72 -5.89
CA GLY A 103 -14.70 3.25 -5.09
C GLY A 103 -13.88 2.10 -5.70
N PHE A 104 -12.98 1.53 -4.90
CA PHE A 104 -12.04 0.52 -5.34
C PHE A 104 -12.71 -0.83 -5.60
N THR A 105 -12.47 -1.39 -6.78
CA THR A 105 -13.05 -2.66 -7.26
C THR A 105 -12.01 -3.76 -7.50
N GLY A 106 -10.78 -3.55 -7.02
CA GLY A 106 -9.61 -4.36 -7.33
C GLY A 106 -8.69 -3.64 -8.31
N GLY A 107 -7.40 -3.93 -8.23
CA GLY A 107 -6.41 -3.32 -9.11
C GLY A 107 -5.08 -3.04 -8.41
N LEU A 108 -4.35 -2.06 -8.92
CA LEU A 108 -3.02 -1.71 -8.45
C LEU A 108 -3.09 -0.78 -7.24
N MET A 109 -2.39 -1.16 -6.17
CA MET A 109 -2.13 -0.30 -5.01
C MET A 109 -0.67 -0.38 -4.59
N GLY A 110 -0.15 0.72 -4.06
CA GLY A 110 1.22 0.75 -3.56
C GLY A 110 1.83 2.14 -3.62
N TRP A 111 3.15 2.19 -3.61
CA TRP A 111 3.90 3.44 -3.70
C TRP A 111 5.15 3.30 -4.56
N MET A 112 5.62 4.42 -5.04
CA MET A 112 6.89 4.58 -5.71
C MET A 112 7.58 5.82 -5.16
N SER A 113 8.84 5.68 -4.74
CA SER A 113 9.62 6.81 -4.23
C SER A 113 10.08 7.71 -5.38
N TYR A 114 10.32 8.98 -5.06
CA TYR A 114 11.01 9.87 -6.00
C TYR A 114 12.40 9.33 -6.36
N PRO A 115 12.87 9.55 -7.60
CA PRO A 115 14.22 9.19 -8.00
C PRO A 115 15.23 9.86 -7.06
N LYS A 116 16.22 9.10 -6.60
CA LYS A 116 17.31 9.66 -5.82
C LYS A 116 18.04 10.71 -6.66
N SER A 117 18.15 11.93 -6.18
CA SER A 117 19.09 12.87 -6.78
C SER A 117 20.50 12.33 -6.55
N SER A 118 21.37 12.45 -7.56
CA SER A 118 22.79 12.03 -7.49
C SER A 118 23.59 12.71 -6.36
N ARG A 119 23.01 13.70 -5.69
CA ARG A 119 23.59 14.47 -4.58
C ARG A 119 23.17 13.98 -3.19
N ALA A 120 22.18 13.10 -3.09
CA ALA A 120 21.80 12.54 -1.79
C ALA A 120 22.86 11.51 -1.36
N ASN A 121 23.57 11.82 -0.27
CA ASN A 121 24.43 10.87 0.41
C ASN A 121 23.66 9.56 0.61
N SER A 122 24.35 8.44 0.35
CA SER A 122 23.82 7.08 0.39
C SER A 122 23.50 6.64 1.82
N GLU A 123 22.64 7.37 2.52
CA GLU A 123 22.01 6.84 3.73
C GLU A 123 21.23 5.60 3.31
N LYS A 124 21.45 4.51 4.04
CA LYS A 124 20.75 3.25 3.82
C LYS A 124 19.25 3.51 3.97
N ILE A 125 18.57 3.69 2.84
CA ILE A 125 17.12 3.78 2.86
C ILE A 125 16.62 2.39 3.21
N CYS A 126 16.01 2.26 4.39
CA CYS A 126 15.45 0.99 4.88
C CYS A 126 14.16 0.59 4.15
N PHE A 127 13.61 1.47 3.32
CA PHE A 127 12.38 1.22 2.58
C PHE A 127 12.66 0.89 1.12
N PRO A 128 11.87 -0.02 0.51
CA PRO A 128 11.92 -0.28 -0.92
C PRO A 128 11.56 0.98 -1.71
N SER A 129 12.21 1.19 -2.86
CA SER A 129 11.93 2.32 -3.74
C SER A 129 10.61 2.18 -4.50
N LEU A 130 10.11 0.96 -4.59
CA LEU A 130 8.83 0.60 -5.20
C LEU A 130 8.20 -0.53 -4.39
N CYS A 131 6.91 -0.40 -4.12
CA CYS A 131 6.07 -1.50 -3.70
C CYS A 131 4.73 -1.32 -4.41
N LEU A 132 4.42 -2.20 -5.36
CA LEU A 132 3.22 -2.11 -6.20
C LEU A 132 2.60 -3.47 -6.35
N GLY A 133 1.42 -3.69 -5.78
CA GLY A 133 0.68 -4.95 -5.81
C GLY A 133 -0.62 -4.86 -6.59
N PHE A 134 -1.05 -5.97 -7.16
CA PHE A 134 -2.39 -6.13 -7.72
C PHE A 134 -3.27 -6.82 -6.69
N TYR A 135 -4.24 -6.06 -6.15
CA TYR A 135 -5.14 -6.51 -5.11
C TYR A 135 -6.47 -6.90 -5.71
N ASP A 136 -6.72 -8.20 -5.76
CA ASP A 136 -7.96 -8.84 -6.14
C ASP A 136 -8.82 -9.23 -4.93
N ALA A 137 -8.26 -9.11 -3.73
CA ALA A 137 -8.97 -9.23 -2.45
C ALA A 137 -8.81 -7.93 -1.64
N PHE A 138 -9.92 -7.42 -1.13
CA PHE A 138 -9.95 -6.17 -0.39
C PHE A 138 -11.14 -6.08 0.56
N ILE A 139 -11.02 -5.23 1.58
CA ILE A 139 -12.10 -4.88 2.51
C ILE A 139 -12.41 -3.40 2.35
N ARG A 140 -13.68 -3.08 2.21
CA ARG A 140 -14.16 -1.69 2.18
C ARG A 140 -15.62 -1.60 2.64
N PRO A 141 -16.09 -0.43 3.10
CA PRO A 141 -17.51 -0.19 3.27
C PRO A 141 -18.21 -0.15 1.90
N ASN A 142 -19.50 -0.52 1.89
CA ASN A 142 -20.40 -0.25 0.78
C ASN A 142 -21.05 1.14 0.92
N ASP A 143 -21.94 1.50 0.00
CA ASP A 143 -22.62 2.81 -0.01
C ASP A 143 -23.50 3.05 1.24
N GLU A 144 -23.89 1.97 1.94
CA GLU A 144 -24.62 2.02 3.21
C GLU A 144 -23.69 2.09 4.43
N GLY A 145 -22.37 2.10 4.22
CA GLY A 145 -21.36 2.08 5.29
C GLY A 145 -21.12 0.70 5.90
N LEU A 146 -21.72 -0.36 5.38
CA LEU A 146 -21.50 -1.73 5.84
C LEU A 146 -20.21 -2.28 5.27
N VAL A 147 -19.36 -2.81 6.13
CA VAL A 147 -18.03 -3.31 5.74
C VAL A 147 -18.15 -4.71 5.11
N HIS A 148 -17.52 -4.88 3.96
CA HIS A 148 -17.52 -6.14 3.21
C HIS A 148 -16.11 -6.55 2.82
N LEU A 149 -15.87 -7.87 2.85
CA LEU A 149 -14.73 -8.51 2.20
C LEU A 149 -15.12 -8.92 0.78
N TYR A 150 -14.30 -8.52 -0.18
CA TYR A 150 -14.39 -8.89 -1.59
C TYR A 150 -13.18 -9.75 -1.95
N ALA A 151 -13.41 -10.91 -2.56
CA ALA A 151 -12.32 -11.81 -2.95
C ALA A 151 -12.69 -12.62 -4.22
N PRO A 152 -11.70 -13.04 -5.03
CA PRO A 152 -11.92 -13.77 -6.29
C PRO A 152 -12.31 -15.24 -6.10
N SER A 153 -12.18 -15.81 -4.90
CA SER A 153 -12.52 -17.20 -4.62
C SER A 153 -12.98 -17.40 -3.19
N GLU A 154 -13.82 -18.42 -2.99
CA GLU A 154 -14.29 -18.84 -1.67
C GLU A 154 -13.13 -19.30 -0.76
N ILE A 155 -12.11 -19.95 -1.34
CA ILE A 155 -10.93 -20.42 -0.60
C ILE A 155 -10.16 -19.23 -0.01
N LEU A 156 -9.91 -18.20 -0.79
CA LEU A 156 -9.23 -16.97 -0.32
C LEU A 156 -10.10 -16.25 0.71
N THR A 157 -11.41 -16.17 0.50
CA THR A 157 -12.36 -15.61 1.48
C THR A 157 -12.24 -16.33 2.83
N LYS A 158 -12.30 -17.66 2.86
CA LYS A 158 -12.16 -18.45 4.08
C LYS A 158 -10.81 -18.25 4.77
N ASN A 159 -9.72 -18.18 3.98
CA ASN A 159 -8.39 -17.93 4.52
C ASN A 159 -8.32 -16.57 5.23
N ILE A 160 -8.79 -15.50 4.59
CA ILE A 160 -8.80 -14.17 5.18
C ILE A 160 -9.68 -14.10 6.44
N LEU A 161 -10.87 -14.71 6.41
CA LEU A 161 -11.76 -14.77 7.58
C LEU A 161 -11.12 -15.53 8.75
N THR A 162 -10.41 -16.62 8.48
CA THR A 162 -9.67 -17.36 9.52
C THR A 162 -8.58 -16.51 10.13
N GLN A 163 -7.84 -15.76 9.33
CA GLN A 163 -6.82 -14.84 9.82
C GLN A 163 -7.42 -13.73 10.70
N LEU A 164 -8.56 -13.17 10.32
CA LEU A 164 -9.28 -12.19 11.16
C LEU A 164 -9.68 -12.75 12.53
N GLN A 165 -10.12 -14.01 12.57
CA GLN A 165 -10.54 -14.65 13.82
C GLN A 165 -9.37 -15.06 14.72
N THR A 166 -8.23 -15.43 14.13
CA THR A 166 -7.05 -15.92 14.86
C THR A 166 -6.04 -14.84 15.19
N SER A 167 -6.26 -13.64 14.68
CA SER A 167 -5.34 -12.51 14.89
C SER A 167 -5.32 -12.09 16.35
N PRO A 168 -4.13 -11.83 16.93
CA PRO A 168 -4.01 -11.37 18.31
C PRO A 168 -4.69 -10.01 18.47
N THR A 169 -5.25 -9.78 19.64
CA THR A 169 -5.77 -8.46 20.01
C THR A 169 -4.65 -7.42 19.87
N PRO A 170 -4.89 -6.30 19.20
CA PRO A 170 -3.88 -5.26 19.06
C PRO A 170 -3.39 -4.80 20.42
N HIS A 171 -2.08 -4.79 20.61
CA HIS A 171 -1.50 -4.19 21.81
C HIS A 171 -1.66 -2.66 21.72
N PRO A 172 -1.89 -1.98 22.86
CA PRO A 172 -1.93 -0.52 22.87
C PRO A 172 -0.58 0.02 22.38
N PHE A 173 -0.63 1.06 21.57
CA PHE A 173 0.59 1.78 21.18
C PHE A 173 1.18 2.44 22.44
N ILE A 174 2.42 2.09 22.76
CA ILE A 174 3.16 2.66 23.88
C ILE A 174 4.44 3.26 23.31
N LEU A 175 4.63 4.54 23.52
CA LEU A 175 5.89 5.20 23.22
C LEU A 175 6.91 4.81 24.31
N THR A 176 7.91 4.01 23.96
CA THR A 176 8.94 3.53 24.89
C THR A 176 9.99 4.59 25.19
N GLU A 177 10.24 5.48 24.23
CA GLU A 177 11.17 6.60 24.35
C GLU A 177 10.57 7.86 23.71
N PRO A 178 10.89 9.06 24.23
CA PRO A 178 10.40 10.29 23.61
C PRO A 178 11.03 10.48 22.21
N PHE A 179 10.28 11.09 21.31
CA PHE A 179 10.80 11.47 20.01
C PHE A 179 11.98 12.42 20.17
N GLN A 180 13.05 12.15 19.44
CA GLN A 180 14.24 13.00 19.40
C GLN A 180 14.35 13.67 18.03
N ALA A 181 14.43 14.99 18.03
CA ALA A 181 14.60 15.74 16.80
C ALA A 181 15.99 15.47 16.19
N LEU A 182 16.06 15.08 14.91
CA LEU A 182 17.33 14.85 14.22
C LEU A 182 18.06 16.16 13.89
N MET A 183 17.34 17.28 13.87
CA MET A 183 17.92 18.61 13.66
C MET A 183 17.72 19.47 14.93
N SER A 184 18.75 20.20 15.35
CA SER A 184 18.60 21.11 16.48
C SER A 184 17.63 22.25 16.15
N LYS A 185 16.98 22.81 17.18
CA LYS A 185 16.12 24.00 17.03
C LYS A 185 16.85 25.16 16.33
N ARG A 186 18.11 25.37 16.66
CA ARG A 186 18.95 26.43 16.07
C ARG A 186 19.16 26.20 14.57
N ASP A 187 19.47 24.96 14.17
CA ASP A 187 19.71 24.62 12.76
C ASP A 187 18.42 24.73 11.95
N TYR A 188 17.29 24.31 12.52
CA TYR A 188 15.98 24.49 11.90
C TYR A 188 15.65 25.95 11.69
N GLN A 189 15.86 26.82 12.72
CA GLN A 189 15.64 28.26 12.61
C GLN A 189 16.54 28.91 11.54
N SER A 190 17.80 28.48 11.46
CA SER A 190 18.75 28.97 10.44
C SER A 190 18.33 28.54 9.04
N ALA A 191 17.86 27.30 8.87
CA ALA A 191 17.32 26.82 7.60
C ALA A 191 16.05 27.58 7.21
N PHE A 192 15.16 27.82 8.17
CA PHE A 192 13.92 28.57 7.96
C PHE A 192 14.20 30.02 7.51
N ALA A 193 15.14 30.69 8.15
CA ALA A 193 15.54 32.07 7.75
C ALA A 193 16.04 32.10 6.30
N ARG A 194 16.90 31.15 5.89
CA ARG A 194 17.37 31.06 4.50
C ARG A 194 16.23 30.79 3.51
N VAL A 195 15.25 29.96 3.89
CA VAL A 195 14.06 29.72 3.06
C VAL A 195 13.28 31.02 2.86
N GLN A 196 13.11 31.83 3.91
CA GLN A 196 12.46 33.13 3.81
C GLN A 196 13.22 34.09 2.87
N ASP A 197 14.54 34.12 2.95
CA ASP A 197 15.37 34.92 2.06
C ASP A 197 15.18 34.51 0.58
N TYR A 198 15.18 33.22 0.26
CA TYR A 198 14.94 32.70 -1.09
C TYR A 198 13.52 33.02 -1.61
N LEU A 199 12.52 32.96 -0.75
CA LEU A 199 11.15 33.35 -1.12
C LEU A 199 11.04 34.84 -1.41
N HIS A 200 11.68 35.72 -0.58
CA HIS A 200 11.66 37.16 -0.77
C HIS A 200 12.48 37.64 -1.99
N SER A 201 13.58 36.94 -2.30
CA SER A 201 14.38 37.24 -3.49
C SER A 201 13.77 36.73 -4.80
N GLY A 202 12.74 35.90 -4.71
CA GLY A 202 12.10 35.27 -5.88
C GLY A 202 12.88 34.07 -6.45
N ASP A 203 13.87 33.56 -5.73
CA ASP A 203 14.65 32.38 -6.16
C ASP A 203 13.85 31.10 -6.13
N CYS A 204 12.79 31.05 -5.33
CA CYS A 204 11.84 29.96 -5.28
C CYS A 204 10.42 30.43 -4.97
N TYR A 205 9.45 29.68 -5.43
CA TYR A 205 8.03 29.96 -5.22
C TYR A 205 7.50 29.33 -3.94
N GLN A 206 7.97 28.11 -3.62
CA GLN A 206 7.56 27.34 -2.45
C GLN A 206 8.70 26.43 -2.00
N VAL A 207 8.90 26.32 -0.70
CA VAL A 207 9.84 25.38 -0.08
C VAL A 207 9.15 24.66 1.08
N ASN A 208 9.26 23.35 1.10
CA ASN A 208 8.85 22.53 2.24
C ASN A 208 10.07 22.23 3.12
N LEU A 209 10.08 22.76 4.34
CA LEU A 209 11.10 22.49 5.32
C LEU A 209 10.55 21.47 6.32
N ALA A 210 11.16 20.27 6.40
CA ALA A 210 10.74 19.20 7.27
C ALA A 210 11.73 18.94 8.40
N GLN A 211 11.21 18.49 9.53
CA GLN A 211 11.95 18.00 10.68
C GLN A 211 11.64 16.50 10.86
N ALA A 212 12.65 15.67 11.01
CA ALA A 212 12.50 14.28 11.35
C ALA A 212 12.76 14.05 12.86
N PHE A 213 12.07 13.03 13.41
CA PHE A 213 12.15 12.63 14.81
C PHE A 213 12.44 11.13 14.94
#